data_9f8b79c827814d70e240733297d958fc
#
_entry.id   9f8b79c827814d70e240733297d958fc
#
_cell.length_a   1.000
_cell.length_b   1.000
_cell.length_c   1.000
_cell.angle_alpha   90.00
_cell.angle_beta   90.00
_cell.angle_gamma   90.00
#
_symmetry.space_group_name_H-M   'P 1'
#
loop_
_entity.id
_entity.type
_entity.pdbx_description
1 polymer ?
#
loop_
_entity_poly.entity_id
_entity_poly.type
_entity_poly.pdbx_seq_one_letter_code
_entity_poly.pdbx_strand_id
1 'polypeptide(L)'
;MKIGLHMGYWWGTDIGSDIKAIIAYTAQTGVDYLEMNLRYFLHATSQERKDMRSYAQDLGLGILINGGAGEEADLASDSLASRKAGVAFWHKMLKAAQDLAAPVWSGVIYSTWLRHPVGPYPQSAEERQRAREYCIASLRELGHILDDYDIVIGLEVVSRYEQFLINTAQEGVCIAEAAGNDKIQLLLDTFHMNIEEDNMADAIRYAADHHRLAHLHAGESNRRVPCGGGNIHWQEIGAVLKAIDYNGAIVMEPFVLKNADNAHRTCTWRNLMEEPIRCERMVEMARNGATFLRGLKQ
;
A
#
# COMPACT_ATOMS: atom_id res chain seq x y z
N MET A 1 -2.21 -17.21 -4.76
CA MET A 1 -1.68 -15.84 -4.86
C MET A 1 -2.55 -15.05 -5.83
N LYS A 2 -3.01 -13.88 -5.46
CA LYS A 2 -3.84 -12.98 -6.26
C LYS A 2 -3.01 -11.79 -6.73
N ILE A 3 -3.34 -11.23 -7.88
CA ILE A 3 -2.64 -10.05 -8.42
C ILE A 3 -3.59 -8.86 -8.41
N GLY A 4 -3.08 -7.71 -7.98
CA GLY A 4 -3.78 -6.43 -7.99
C GLY A 4 -3.06 -5.37 -8.82
N LEU A 5 -3.76 -4.26 -9.03
CA LEU A 5 -3.20 -3.05 -9.62
C LEU A 5 -3.65 -1.85 -8.80
N HIS A 6 -2.70 -1.04 -8.33
CA HIS A 6 -2.99 0.21 -7.65
C HIS A 6 -3.53 1.25 -8.63
N MET A 7 -4.59 1.92 -8.26
CA MET A 7 -5.27 2.88 -9.14
C MET A 7 -4.40 4.05 -9.58
N GLY A 8 -3.35 4.34 -8.84
CA GLY A 8 -2.35 5.37 -9.17
C GLY A 8 -1.68 5.18 -10.52
N TYR A 9 -1.72 3.97 -11.06
CA TYR A 9 -1.25 3.68 -12.42
C TYR A 9 -1.96 4.51 -13.49
N TRP A 10 -3.22 4.83 -13.28
CA TRP A 10 -4.05 5.58 -14.22
C TRP A 10 -3.96 7.10 -14.03
N TRP A 11 -3.37 7.58 -12.95
CA TRP A 11 -3.24 9.02 -12.70
C TRP A 11 -2.38 9.69 -13.76
N GLY A 12 -2.84 10.84 -14.25
CA GLY A 12 -2.20 11.56 -15.35
C GLY A 12 -2.67 11.15 -16.75
N THR A 13 -3.63 10.23 -16.84
CA THR A 13 -4.37 9.91 -18.07
C THR A 13 -5.75 10.57 -18.09
N ASP A 14 -6.45 10.50 -19.21
CA ASP A 14 -7.81 11.03 -19.38
C ASP A 14 -8.83 10.40 -18.42
N ILE A 15 -8.57 9.17 -17.95
CA ILE A 15 -9.44 8.46 -17.01
C ILE A 15 -9.02 8.62 -15.54
N GLY A 16 -7.91 9.27 -15.27
CA GLY A 16 -7.25 9.27 -13.94
C GLY A 16 -8.08 9.85 -12.79
N SER A 17 -9.16 10.59 -13.08
CA SER A 17 -10.12 11.12 -12.10
C SER A 17 -11.48 10.43 -12.13
N ASP A 18 -11.77 9.58 -13.11
CA ASP A 18 -13.02 8.85 -13.25
C ASP A 18 -12.93 7.45 -12.65
N ILE A 19 -13.50 7.26 -11.45
CA ILE A 19 -13.43 5.98 -10.74
C ILE A 19 -14.07 4.82 -11.51
N LYS A 20 -15.14 5.08 -12.27
CA LYS A 20 -15.80 4.03 -13.07
C LYS A 20 -14.92 3.61 -14.24
N ALA A 21 -14.31 4.56 -14.93
CA ALA A 21 -13.35 4.28 -15.98
C ALA A 21 -12.14 3.55 -15.46
N ILE A 22 -11.57 3.96 -14.30
CA ILE A 22 -10.46 3.27 -13.65
C ILE A 22 -10.82 1.81 -13.35
N ILE A 23 -11.98 1.53 -12.77
CA ILE A 23 -12.45 0.16 -12.50
C ILE A 23 -12.55 -0.63 -13.82
N ALA A 24 -13.18 -0.06 -14.86
CA ALA A 24 -13.38 -0.74 -16.15
C ALA A 24 -12.07 -1.04 -16.88
N TYR A 25 -11.11 -0.10 -16.89
CA TYR A 25 -9.79 -0.31 -17.51
C TYR A 25 -8.93 -1.28 -16.69
N THR A 26 -9.03 -1.25 -15.36
CA THR A 26 -8.33 -2.20 -14.49
C THR A 26 -8.82 -3.63 -14.74
N ALA A 27 -10.13 -3.85 -14.89
CA ALA A 27 -10.68 -5.16 -15.21
C ALA A 27 -10.10 -5.75 -16.51
N GLN A 28 -9.84 -4.90 -17.52
CA GLN A 28 -9.26 -5.33 -18.79
C GLN A 28 -7.81 -5.81 -18.65
N THR A 29 -7.10 -5.47 -17.59
CA THR A 29 -5.73 -5.94 -17.34
C THR A 29 -5.67 -7.41 -16.92
N GLY A 30 -6.80 -7.98 -16.49
CA GLY A 30 -6.88 -9.36 -16.03
C GLY A 30 -6.32 -9.58 -14.62
N VAL A 31 -6.20 -8.53 -13.81
CA VAL A 31 -5.88 -8.64 -12.39
C VAL A 31 -7.10 -9.07 -11.57
N ASP A 32 -6.86 -9.53 -10.34
CA ASP A 32 -7.93 -9.98 -9.42
C ASP A 32 -8.46 -8.83 -8.57
N TYR A 33 -7.63 -7.80 -8.30
CA TYR A 33 -7.96 -6.70 -7.42
C TYR A 33 -7.63 -5.34 -8.04
N LEU A 34 -8.52 -4.38 -7.81
CA LEU A 34 -8.17 -2.95 -7.85
C LEU A 34 -7.79 -2.51 -6.44
N GLU A 35 -6.62 -1.96 -6.25
CA GLU A 35 -6.28 -1.27 -5.01
C GLU A 35 -6.63 0.20 -5.12
N MET A 36 -7.56 0.61 -4.27
CA MET A 36 -8.21 1.91 -4.30
C MET A 36 -7.57 2.85 -3.28
N ASN A 37 -7.19 4.05 -3.72
CA ASN A 37 -6.66 5.05 -2.79
C ASN A 37 -7.78 5.69 -1.98
N LEU A 38 -7.54 5.88 -0.70
CA LEU A 38 -8.45 6.43 0.30
C LEU A 38 -9.12 7.75 -0.17
N ARG A 39 -8.45 8.62 -0.91
CA ARG A 39 -8.99 9.90 -1.40
C ARG A 39 -10.26 9.77 -2.24
N TYR A 40 -10.46 8.63 -2.92
CA TYR A 40 -11.60 8.41 -3.80
C TYR A 40 -12.89 8.01 -3.07
N PHE A 41 -12.77 7.53 -1.84
CA PHE A 41 -13.94 7.16 -1.05
C PHE A 41 -14.08 7.90 0.28
N LEU A 42 -13.09 8.74 0.65
CA LEU A 42 -13.07 9.49 1.90
C LEU A 42 -14.34 10.34 2.10
N HIS A 43 -14.83 10.97 1.03
CA HIS A 43 -16.01 11.84 1.04
C HIS A 43 -17.26 11.18 0.42
N ALA A 44 -17.14 9.96 -0.08
CA ALA A 44 -18.25 9.23 -0.65
C ALA A 44 -19.25 8.80 0.45
N THR A 45 -20.52 8.76 0.10
CA THR A 45 -21.57 8.18 0.96
C THR A 45 -21.44 6.65 1.02
N SER A 46 -22.08 6.02 2.02
CA SER A 46 -22.12 4.54 2.11
C SER A 46 -22.71 3.91 0.84
N GLN A 47 -23.74 4.53 0.24
CA GLN A 47 -24.33 4.02 -1.00
C GLN A 47 -23.37 4.10 -2.18
N GLU A 48 -22.68 5.23 -2.36
CA GLU A 48 -21.70 5.37 -3.44
C GLU A 48 -20.57 4.36 -3.31
N ARG A 49 -20.08 4.09 -2.08
CA ARG A 49 -19.07 3.04 -1.86
C ARG A 49 -19.59 1.64 -2.22
N LYS A 50 -20.82 1.31 -1.83
CA LYS A 50 -21.46 0.04 -2.20
C LYS A 50 -21.66 -0.09 -3.71
N ASP A 51 -21.99 1.01 -4.38
CA ASP A 51 -22.15 1.04 -5.85
C ASP A 51 -20.78 0.83 -6.54
N MET A 52 -19.70 1.45 -6.04
CA MET A 52 -18.33 1.20 -6.52
C MET A 52 -17.96 -0.29 -6.37
N ARG A 53 -18.24 -0.88 -5.21
CA ARG A 53 -18.01 -2.30 -4.96
C ARG A 53 -18.79 -3.18 -5.94
N SER A 54 -20.09 -2.94 -6.07
CA SER A 54 -20.92 -3.74 -6.96
C SER A 54 -20.42 -3.67 -8.40
N TYR A 55 -20.07 -2.47 -8.87
CA TYR A 55 -19.55 -2.29 -10.22
C TYR A 55 -18.21 -3.02 -10.43
N ALA A 56 -17.31 -2.97 -9.44
CA ALA A 56 -16.06 -3.72 -9.51
C ALA A 56 -16.31 -5.24 -9.55
N GLN A 57 -17.21 -5.75 -8.70
CA GLN A 57 -17.58 -7.16 -8.64
C GLN A 57 -18.24 -7.65 -9.94
N ASP A 58 -19.11 -6.86 -10.57
CA ASP A 58 -19.71 -7.16 -11.87
C ASP A 58 -18.67 -7.33 -12.98
N LEU A 59 -17.52 -6.68 -12.84
CA LEU A 59 -16.37 -6.80 -13.74
C LEU A 59 -15.31 -7.82 -13.28
N GLY A 60 -15.61 -8.59 -12.23
CA GLY A 60 -14.72 -9.63 -11.69
C GLY A 60 -13.57 -9.14 -10.83
N LEU A 61 -13.61 -7.89 -10.33
CA LEU A 61 -12.59 -7.32 -9.46
C LEU A 61 -13.02 -7.33 -7.99
N GLY A 62 -12.12 -7.74 -7.10
CA GLY A 62 -12.16 -7.36 -5.70
C GLY A 62 -11.57 -5.96 -5.47
N ILE A 63 -11.78 -5.41 -4.27
CA ILE A 63 -11.20 -4.12 -3.86
C ILE A 63 -10.26 -4.35 -2.69
N LEU A 64 -9.06 -3.78 -2.77
CA LEU A 64 -8.15 -3.52 -1.67
C LEU A 64 -8.07 -2.01 -1.45
N ILE A 65 -7.56 -1.58 -0.32
CA ILE A 65 -7.43 -0.16 -0.01
C ILE A 65 -5.98 0.15 0.34
N ASN A 66 -5.47 1.24 -0.24
CA ASN A 66 -4.20 1.83 0.13
C ASN A 66 -4.39 3.32 0.44
N GLY A 67 -3.55 3.83 1.31
CA GLY A 67 -3.39 5.25 1.54
C GLY A 67 -3.06 5.58 2.99
N GLY A 68 -2.15 6.54 3.12
CA GLY A 68 -1.84 7.22 4.37
C GLY A 68 -2.62 8.50 4.49
N ALA A 69 -2.69 9.04 5.67
CA ALA A 69 -3.24 10.37 5.94
C ALA A 69 -2.14 11.40 6.22
N GLY A 70 -2.53 12.65 6.29
CA GLY A 70 -1.69 13.74 6.71
C GLY A 70 -1.63 13.89 8.24
N GLU A 71 -1.32 15.10 8.70
CA GLU A 71 -1.14 15.41 10.12
C GLU A 71 -2.41 15.17 10.95
N GLU A 72 -3.58 15.21 10.31
CA GLU A 72 -4.89 14.97 10.93
C GLU A 72 -5.09 13.54 11.46
N ALA A 73 -4.25 12.61 11.05
CA ALA A 73 -4.34 11.21 11.44
C ALA A 73 -2.99 10.63 11.91
N ASP A 74 -2.09 11.48 12.40
CA ASP A 74 -0.76 11.09 12.86
C ASP A 74 -0.83 10.33 14.21
N LEU A 75 -0.67 9.02 14.16
CA LEU A 75 -0.65 8.16 15.34
C LEU A 75 0.65 8.24 16.14
N ALA A 76 1.69 8.88 15.61
CA ALA A 76 2.99 9.06 16.24
C ALA A 76 3.26 10.48 16.73
N SER A 77 2.24 11.36 16.69
CA SER A 77 2.37 12.77 17.13
C SER A 77 2.71 12.89 18.61
N ASP A 78 3.50 13.89 18.98
CA ASP A 78 3.76 14.24 20.40
C ASP A 78 2.47 14.69 21.10
N SER A 79 1.50 15.25 20.36
CA SER A 79 0.20 15.67 20.88
C SER A 79 -0.73 14.47 21.09
N LEU A 80 -1.12 14.22 22.33
CA LEU A 80 -2.14 13.21 22.65
C LEU A 80 -3.48 13.51 21.95
N ALA A 81 -3.84 14.78 21.80
CA ALA A 81 -5.07 15.16 21.12
C ALA A 81 -5.03 14.80 19.64
N SER A 82 -3.88 15.02 18.96
CA SER A 82 -3.68 14.63 17.56
C SER A 82 -3.72 13.10 17.39
N ARG A 83 -3.08 12.34 18.28
CA ARG A 83 -3.15 10.87 18.24
C ARG A 83 -4.57 10.34 18.40
N LYS A 84 -5.36 10.89 19.33
CA LYS A 84 -6.78 10.52 19.52
C LYS A 84 -7.62 10.89 18.30
N ALA A 85 -7.39 12.04 17.69
CA ALA A 85 -8.04 12.43 16.45
C ALA A 85 -7.67 11.45 15.32
N GLY A 86 -6.41 11.03 15.25
CA GLY A 86 -5.94 10.01 14.31
C GLY A 86 -6.65 8.67 14.48
N VAL A 87 -6.76 8.14 15.69
CA VAL A 87 -7.50 6.88 15.96
C VAL A 87 -8.97 7.02 15.54
N ALA A 88 -9.62 8.15 15.86
CA ALA A 88 -11.00 8.40 15.45
C ALA A 88 -11.15 8.50 13.92
N PHE A 89 -10.20 9.12 13.23
CA PHE A 89 -10.16 9.18 11.77
C PHE A 89 -10.07 7.77 11.17
N TRP A 90 -9.13 6.94 11.62
CA TRP A 90 -8.96 5.57 11.13
C TRP A 90 -10.17 4.69 11.42
N HIS A 91 -10.80 4.84 12.57
CA HIS A 91 -12.07 4.15 12.87
C HIS A 91 -13.17 4.52 11.86
N LYS A 92 -13.31 5.82 11.54
CA LYS A 92 -14.25 6.25 10.50
C LYS A 92 -13.91 5.61 9.14
N MET A 93 -12.63 5.47 8.82
CA MET A 93 -12.19 4.89 7.56
C MET A 93 -12.39 3.37 7.51
N LEU A 94 -12.26 2.65 8.62
CA LEU A 94 -12.61 1.22 8.70
C LEU A 94 -14.08 0.97 8.34
N LYS A 95 -15.00 1.82 8.81
CA LYS A 95 -16.42 1.74 8.41
C LYS A 95 -16.61 1.96 6.90
N ALA A 96 -15.87 2.88 6.31
CA ALA A 96 -15.90 3.11 4.87
C ALA A 96 -15.30 1.92 4.08
N ALA A 97 -14.22 1.32 4.57
CA ALA A 97 -13.61 0.13 3.99
C ALA A 97 -14.55 -1.09 4.01
N GLN A 98 -15.36 -1.23 5.06
CA GLN A 98 -16.39 -2.28 5.17
C GLN A 98 -17.46 -2.16 4.07
N ASP A 99 -17.89 -0.95 3.72
CA ASP A 99 -18.82 -0.74 2.59
C ASP A 99 -18.23 -1.24 1.26
N LEU A 100 -16.92 -1.12 1.08
CA LEU A 100 -16.18 -1.60 -0.09
C LEU A 100 -15.89 -3.10 -0.04
N ALA A 101 -16.17 -3.76 1.08
CA ALA A 101 -15.80 -5.17 1.36
C ALA A 101 -14.30 -5.44 1.12
N ALA A 102 -13.46 -4.49 1.47
CA ALA A 102 -12.01 -4.61 1.33
C ALA A 102 -11.44 -5.47 2.48
N PRO A 103 -10.80 -6.61 2.18
CA PRO A 103 -10.24 -7.47 3.23
C PRO A 103 -8.93 -6.93 3.82
N VAL A 104 -8.24 -6.06 3.07
CA VAL A 104 -6.98 -5.44 3.48
C VAL A 104 -7.04 -3.94 3.23
N TRP A 105 -6.60 -3.21 4.23
CA TRP A 105 -6.26 -1.81 4.10
C TRP A 105 -4.80 -1.59 4.49
N SER A 106 -4.02 -1.03 3.58
CA SER A 106 -2.59 -0.81 3.76
C SER A 106 -2.18 0.64 3.52
N GLY A 107 -0.96 0.96 3.88
CA GLY A 107 -0.37 2.28 3.67
C GLY A 107 0.38 2.80 4.90
N VAL A 108 0.83 4.05 4.83
CA VAL A 108 1.44 4.75 5.96
C VAL A 108 0.33 5.20 6.93
N ILE A 109 -0.22 4.23 7.66
CA ILE A 109 -1.33 4.44 8.61
C ILE A 109 -0.81 4.93 9.96
N TYR A 110 0.41 4.55 10.31
CA TYR A 110 1.03 4.71 11.62
C TYR A 110 1.56 6.12 11.91
N SER A 111 1.74 6.95 10.88
CA SER A 111 2.19 8.35 11.00
C SER A 111 1.85 9.13 9.74
N THR A 112 2.21 10.41 9.70
CA THR A 112 2.05 11.25 8.51
C THR A 112 2.94 10.74 7.37
N TRP A 113 2.35 10.47 6.20
CA TRP A 113 3.10 10.12 5.00
C TRP A 113 3.85 11.34 4.46
N LEU A 114 5.04 11.11 3.91
CA LEU A 114 5.95 12.16 3.42
C LEU A 114 6.29 13.21 4.50
N ARG A 115 6.49 12.76 5.74
CA ARG A 115 6.94 13.65 6.79
C ARG A 115 8.32 14.25 6.50
N HIS A 116 9.15 13.57 5.74
CA HIS A 116 10.39 14.09 5.21
C HIS A 116 10.22 14.51 3.74
N PRO A 117 10.73 15.67 3.26
CA PRO A 117 11.47 16.71 4.01
C PRO A 117 10.58 17.83 4.61
N VAL A 118 9.26 17.71 4.56
CA VAL A 118 8.31 18.82 4.74
C VAL A 118 7.93 19.04 6.20
N GLY A 119 8.02 18.01 7.04
CA GLY A 119 7.61 18.07 8.43
C GLY A 119 8.75 18.01 9.43
N PRO A 120 8.47 18.25 10.72
CA PRO A 120 9.43 17.97 11.76
C PRO A 120 9.68 16.45 11.81
N TYR A 121 10.92 16.06 11.78
CA TYR A 121 11.36 14.68 12.03
C TYR A 121 12.31 14.65 13.21
N PRO A 122 12.44 13.51 13.89
CA PRO A 122 13.26 13.42 15.09
C PRO A 122 14.68 13.84 14.83
N GLN A 123 15.20 14.68 15.72
CA GLN A 123 16.59 15.16 15.68
C GLN A 123 17.51 14.24 16.52
N SER A 124 16.91 13.33 17.29
CA SER A 124 17.65 12.41 18.15
C SER A 124 17.04 11.01 18.16
N ALA A 125 17.81 10.03 18.63
CA ALA A 125 17.34 8.66 18.83
C ALA A 125 16.19 8.60 19.85
N GLU A 126 16.25 9.43 20.88
CA GLU A 126 15.24 9.51 21.94
C GLU A 126 13.91 10.04 21.41
N GLU A 127 13.93 11.02 20.51
CA GLU A 127 12.73 11.52 19.84
C GLU A 127 12.10 10.46 18.93
N ARG A 128 12.93 9.75 18.16
CA ARG A 128 12.47 8.63 17.34
C ARG A 128 11.85 7.53 18.18
N GLN A 129 12.46 7.21 19.31
CA GLN A 129 11.95 6.20 20.24
C GLN A 129 10.59 6.62 20.84
N ARG A 130 10.45 7.89 21.28
CA ARG A 130 9.16 8.40 21.78
C ARG A 130 8.06 8.35 20.71
N ALA A 131 8.36 8.74 19.48
CA ALA A 131 7.40 8.65 18.38
C ALA A 131 6.96 7.21 18.13
N ARG A 132 7.88 6.24 18.22
CA ARG A 132 7.60 4.80 18.13
C ARG A 132 6.68 4.33 19.26
N GLU A 133 6.93 4.74 20.49
CA GLU A 133 6.09 4.40 21.65
C GLU A 133 4.68 4.98 21.52
N TYR A 134 4.55 6.22 21.07
CA TYR A 134 3.26 6.86 20.80
C TYR A 134 2.50 6.15 19.67
N CYS A 135 3.20 5.78 18.61
CA CYS A 135 2.64 4.99 17.51
C CYS A 135 2.08 3.65 18.01
N ILE A 136 2.87 2.89 18.78
CA ILE A 136 2.45 1.59 19.35
C ILE A 136 1.22 1.76 20.24
N ALA A 137 1.21 2.77 21.12
CA ALA A 137 0.06 3.04 21.99
C ALA A 137 -1.21 3.34 21.18
N SER A 138 -1.11 4.14 20.12
CA SER A 138 -2.23 4.49 19.25
C SER A 138 -2.69 3.29 18.39
N LEU A 139 -1.75 2.49 17.89
CA LEU A 139 -2.07 1.25 17.16
C LEU A 139 -2.75 0.21 18.05
N ARG A 140 -2.38 0.14 19.33
CA ARG A 140 -3.06 -0.73 20.31
C ARG A 140 -4.52 -0.30 20.53
N GLU A 141 -4.77 1.01 20.65
CA GLU A 141 -6.13 1.54 20.74
C GLU A 141 -6.93 1.24 19.45
N LEU A 142 -6.34 1.45 18.29
CA LEU A 142 -6.93 1.10 16.99
C LEU A 142 -7.15 -0.41 16.87
N GLY A 143 -6.25 -1.25 17.40
CA GLY A 143 -6.35 -2.70 17.41
C GLY A 143 -7.62 -3.20 18.11
N HIS A 144 -7.99 -2.59 19.24
CA HIS A 144 -9.26 -2.94 19.92
C HIS A 144 -10.48 -2.59 19.07
N ILE A 145 -10.41 -1.51 18.29
CA ILE A 145 -11.49 -1.15 17.35
C ILE A 145 -11.54 -2.15 16.19
N LEU A 146 -10.37 -2.58 15.73
CA LEU A 146 -10.22 -3.49 14.59
C LEU A 146 -10.81 -4.89 14.85
N ASP A 147 -10.99 -5.28 16.11
CA ASP A 147 -11.62 -6.56 16.48
C ASP A 147 -13.05 -6.68 15.93
N ASP A 148 -13.77 -5.57 15.80
CA ASP A 148 -15.14 -5.50 15.27
C ASP A 148 -15.20 -5.54 13.71
N TYR A 149 -14.07 -5.59 13.01
CA TYR A 149 -13.99 -5.55 11.56
C TYR A 149 -13.28 -6.77 10.99
N ASP A 150 -13.76 -7.28 9.86
CA ASP A 150 -13.06 -8.31 9.07
C ASP A 150 -12.10 -7.67 8.06
N ILE A 151 -11.14 -6.91 8.58
CA ILE A 151 -10.16 -6.16 7.81
C ILE A 151 -8.80 -6.33 8.46
N VAL A 152 -7.78 -6.62 7.67
CA VAL A 152 -6.38 -6.59 8.07
C VAL A 152 -5.79 -5.23 7.72
N ILE A 153 -5.06 -4.62 8.66
CA ILE A 153 -4.27 -3.42 8.42
C ILE A 153 -2.85 -3.83 8.04
N GLY A 154 -2.38 -3.34 6.88
CA GLY A 154 -1.00 -3.48 6.44
C GLY A 154 -0.22 -2.18 6.66
N LEU A 155 0.64 -2.12 7.67
CA LEU A 155 1.55 -1.00 7.86
C LEU A 155 2.60 -1.02 6.76
N GLU A 156 2.64 -0.02 5.93
CA GLU A 156 3.56 0.04 4.80
C GLU A 156 4.98 0.36 5.28
N VAL A 157 5.90 -0.53 4.99
CA VAL A 157 7.33 -0.33 5.23
C VAL A 157 7.89 0.50 4.09
N VAL A 158 8.16 1.78 4.36
CA VAL A 158 8.62 2.73 3.35
C VAL A 158 10.07 3.13 3.57
N SER A 159 10.71 3.63 2.53
CA SER A 159 12.10 4.10 2.62
C SER A 159 12.23 5.30 3.56
N ARG A 160 13.43 5.48 4.11
CA ARG A 160 13.81 6.63 4.96
C ARG A 160 13.54 8.00 4.33
N TYR A 161 13.37 8.04 3.01
CA TYR A 161 13.06 9.27 2.28
C TYR A 161 11.58 9.68 2.40
N GLU A 162 10.71 8.78 2.84
CA GLU A 162 9.27 9.05 3.01
C GLU A 162 8.84 9.10 4.47
N GLN A 163 9.44 8.24 5.32
CA GLN A 163 9.09 8.16 6.75
C GLN A 163 10.29 7.66 7.55
N PHE A 164 10.32 7.95 8.85
CA PHE A 164 11.44 7.61 9.75
C PHE A 164 11.13 6.49 10.77
N LEU A 165 9.86 6.06 10.90
CA LEU A 165 9.45 5.12 11.95
C LEU A 165 9.65 3.65 11.58
N ILE A 166 9.27 3.29 10.35
CA ILE A 166 9.30 1.91 9.85
C ILE A 166 9.98 1.91 8.48
N ASN A 167 11.23 1.47 8.44
CA ASN A 167 12.00 1.41 7.20
C ASN A 167 12.39 -0.03 6.81
N THR A 168 12.34 -0.97 7.76
CA THR A 168 12.64 -2.38 7.49
C THR A 168 11.50 -3.28 7.97
N ALA A 169 11.41 -4.49 7.41
CA ALA A 169 10.45 -5.51 7.85
C ALA A 169 10.63 -5.81 9.35
N GLN A 170 11.86 -5.85 9.84
CA GLN A 170 12.14 -6.08 11.25
C GLN A 170 11.57 -4.98 12.15
N GLU A 171 11.73 -3.71 11.79
CA GLU A 171 11.16 -2.58 12.53
C GLU A 171 9.63 -2.63 12.52
N GLY A 172 9.04 -2.95 11.37
CA GLY A 172 7.60 -3.08 11.21
C GLY A 172 7.01 -4.22 12.06
N VAL A 173 7.64 -5.40 12.04
CA VAL A 173 7.24 -6.55 12.87
C VAL A 173 7.29 -6.18 14.35
N CYS A 174 8.37 -5.56 14.83
CA CYS A 174 8.48 -5.12 16.22
C CYS A 174 7.32 -4.20 16.64
N ILE A 175 6.92 -3.26 15.79
CA ILE A 175 5.80 -2.33 16.07
C ILE A 175 4.47 -3.08 16.03
N ALA A 176 4.23 -3.92 15.02
CA ALA A 176 2.98 -4.67 14.87
C ALA A 176 2.76 -5.66 16.03
N GLU A 177 3.80 -6.35 16.46
CA GLU A 177 3.74 -7.25 17.62
C GLU A 177 3.48 -6.48 18.92
N ALA A 178 4.18 -5.34 19.13
CA ALA A 178 3.98 -4.50 20.29
C ALA A 178 2.59 -3.87 20.35
N ALA A 179 1.93 -3.67 19.21
CA ALA A 179 0.53 -3.23 19.16
C ALA A 179 -0.44 -4.30 19.66
N GLY A 180 -0.09 -5.59 19.59
CA GLY A 180 -0.79 -6.69 20.27
C GLY A 180 -2.08 -7.15 19.58
N ASN A 181 -2.29 -6.85 18.30
CA ASN A 181 -3.42 -7.35 17.52
C ASN A 181 -2.92 -8.03 16.24
N ASP A 182 -3.38 -9.26 15.96
CA ASP A 182 -2.91 -10.06 14.83
C ASP A 182 -3.39 -9.52 13.45
N LYS A 183 -4.40 -8.67 13.44
CA LYS A 183 -4.86 -7.97 12.24
C LYS A 183 -3.99 -6.76 11.89
N ILE A 184 -3.03 -6.38 12.73
CA ILE A 184 -2.02 -5.36 12.43
C ILE A 184 -0.79 -6.08 11.88
N GLN A 185 -0.59 -5.96 10.58
CA GLN A 185 0.46 -6.64 9.81
C GLN A 185 1.23 -5.64 8.95
N LEU A 186 2.02 -6.10 8.02
CA LEU A 186 2.85 -5.27 7.15
C LEU A 186 2.42 -5.34 5.69
N LEU A 187 2.60 -4.24 4.99
CA LEU A 187 2.76 -4.18 3.56
C LEU A 187 4.25 -3.99 3.26
N LEU A 188 4.84 -4.89 2.47
CA LEU A 188 6.21 -4.77 1.97
C LEU A 188 6.19 -4.42 0.49
N ASP A 189 6.92 -3.38 0.09
CA ASP A 189 7.01 -2.92 -1.29
C ASP A 189 8.43 -3.13 -1.84
N THR A 190 8.53 -3.79 -2.99
CA THR A 190 9.82 -4.05 -3.66
C THR A 190 10.61 -2.78 -3.95
N PHE A 191 9.94 -1.65 -4.23
CA PHE A 191 10.60 -0.37 -4.43
C PHE A 191 11.28 0.13 -3.15
N HIS A 192 10.59 0.07 -2.01
CA HIS A 192 11.14 0.51 -0.73
C HIS A 192 12.17 -0.48 -0.18
N MET A 193 11.91 -1.78 -0.27
CA MET A 193 12.87 -2.82 0.13
C MET A 193 14.17 -2.74 -0.67
N ASN A 194 14.14 -2.34 -1.94
CA ASN A 194 15.35 -2.14 -2.76
C ASN A 194 16.28 -1.05 -2.22
N ILE A 195 15.78 -0.18 -1.34
CA ILE A 195 16.57 0.91 -0.74
C ILE A 195 17.03 0.53 0.67
N GLU A 196 16.20 -0.18 1.42
CA GLU A 196 16.36 -0.35 2.87
C GLU A 196 16.79 -1.74 3.30
N GLU A 197 16.45 -2.79 2.55
CA GLU A 197 16.74 -4.16 2.93
C GLU A 197 18.02 -4.69 2.27
N ASP A 198 18.83 -5.41 3.02
CA ASP A 198 20.01 -6.10 2.48
C ASP A 198 19.58 -7.24 1.54
N ASN A 199 18.47 -7.92 1.84
CA ASN A 199 17.87 -8.96 1.02
C ASN A 199 16.34 -8.95 1.14
N MET A 200 15.65 -8.73 0.01
CA MET A 200 14.17 -8.64 -0.02
C MET A 200 13.49 -9.97 0.30
N ALA A 201 14.08 -11.10 -0.13
CA ALA A 201 13.51 -12.42 0.13
C ALA A 201 13.56 -12.77 1.62
N ASP A 202 14.64 -12.38 2.30
CA ASP A 202 14.78 -12.58 3.74
C ASP A 202 13.81 -11.67 4.52
N ALA A 203 13.61 -10.43 4.08
CA ALA A 203 12.63 -9.50 4.66
C ALA A 203 11.20 -10.06 4.55
N ILE A 204 10.82 -10.56 3.37
CA ILE A 204 9.51 -11.22 3.14
C ILE A 204 9.35 -12.44 4.05
N ARG A 205 10.37 -13.31 4.10
CA ARG A 205 10.38 -14.49 4.98
C ARG A 205 10.23 -14.11 6.43
N TYR A 206 10.99 -13.11 6.89
CA TYR A 206 10.94 -12.65 8.27
C TYR A 206 9.52 -12.19 8.66
N ALA A 207 8.88 -11.35 7.85
CA ALA A 207 7.51 -10.92 8.13
C ALA A 207 6.50 -12.08 8.11
N ALA A 208 6.68 -13.06 7.22
CA ALA A 208 5.83 -14.25 7.13
C ALA A 208 6.01 -15.18 8.34
N ASP A 209 7.23 -15.45 8.77
CA ASP A 209 7.55 -16.30 9.93
C ASP A 209 6.98 -15.73 11.24
N HIS A 210 6.85 -14.40 11.32
CA HIS A 210 6.19 -13.70 12.42
C HIS A 210 4.67 -13.55 12.24
N HIS A 211 4.08 -14.12 11.18
CA HIS A 211 2.65 -13.96 10.84
C HIS A 211 2.22 -12.50 10.68
N ARG A 212 3.11 -11.65 10.15
CA ARG A 212 2.88 -10.20 9.99
C ARG A 212 2.92 -9.73 8.52
N LEU A 213 2.82 -10.63 7.56
CA LEU A 213 2.78 -10.26 6.14
C LEU A 213 1.33 -10.17 5.65
N ALA A 214 0.77 -8.96 5.55
CA ALA A 214 -0.57 -8.72 5.04
C ALA A 214 -0.62 -8.84 3.52
N HIS A 215 0.23 -8.05 2.83
CA HIS A 215 0.32 -8.09 1.40
C HIS A 215 1.61 -7.46 0.85
N LEU A 216 1.80 -7.52 -0.46
CA LEU A 216 2.99 -7.03 -1.13
C LEU A 216 2.64 -6.01 -2.20
N HIS A 217 3.43 -4.93 -2.28
CA HIS A 217 3.51 -4.11 -3.47
C HIS A 217 4.67 -4.55 -4.37
N ALA A 218 4.42 -4.54 -5.67
CA ALA A 218 5.37 -4.94 -6.68
C ALA A 218 5.58 -3.84 -7.71
N GLY A 219 6.80 -3.41 -7.86
CA GLY A 219 7.28 -2.49 -8.88
C GLY A 219 8.74 -2.78 -9.20
N GLU A 220 9.20 -2.36 -10.36
CA GLU A 220 10.64 -2.31 -10.59
C GLU A 220 11.27 -1.22 -9.71
N SER A 221 12.59 -1.27 -9.52
CA SER A 221 13.32 -0.30 -8.70
C SER A 221 13.12 1.19 -9.11
N ASN A 222 12.54 1.42 -10.27
CA ASN A 222 12.20 2.73 -10.81
C ASN A 222 10.68 2.98 -10.92
N ARG A 223 9.86 2.26 -10.17
CA ARG A 223 8.38 2.37 -10.16
C ARG A 223 7.72 2.01 -11.50
N ARG A 224 8.37 1.26 -12.39
CA ARG A 224 7.71 0.67 -13.57
C ARG A 224 6.93 -0.58 -13.20
N VAL A 225 6.04 -0.97 -14.10
CA VAL A 225 5.35 -2.27 -14.03
C VAL A 225 6.39 -3.40 -13.98
N PRO A 226 6.23 -4.40 -13.10
CA PRO A 226 7.13 -5.54 -13.02
C PRO A 226 7.25 -6.28 -14.34
N CYS A 227 8.46 -6.54 -14.78
CA CYS A 227 8.72 -7.23 -16.06
C CYS A 227 9.96 -8.13 -16.03
N GLY A 228 10.66 -8.18 -14.89
CA GLY A 228 11.87 -9.01 -14.74
C GLY A 228 13.14 -8.45 -15.41
N GLY A 229 13.07 -7.25 -15.99
CA GLY A 229 14.21 -6.63 -16.69
C GLY A 229 14.92 -5.52 -15.90
N GLY A 230 14.54 -5.31 -14.63
CA GLY A 230 15.12 -4.30 -13.74
C GLY A 230 16.16 -4.88 -12.77
N ASN A 231 16.35 -4.19 -11.64
CA ASN A 231 17.30 -4.58 -10.60
C ASN A 231 16.66 -5.39 -9.45
N ILE A 232 15.37 -5.65 -9.54
CA ILE A 232 14.67 -6.46 -8.53
C ILE A 232 14.98 -7.93 -8.75
N HIS A 233 15.37 -8.63 -7.68
CA HIS A 233 15.72 -10.05 -7.71
C HIS A 233 14.46 -10.94 -7.68
N TRP A 234 13.65 -10.86 -8.74
CA TRP A 234 12.34 -11.52 -8.83
C TRP A 234 12.38 -13.03 -8.63
N GLN A 235 13.48 -13.68 -9.02
CA GLN A 235 13.64 -15.13 -8.83
C GLN A 235 13.73 -15.50 -7.34
N GLU A 236 14.48 -14.72 -6.55
CA GLU A 236 14.60 -14.93 -5.11
C GLU A 236 13.26 -14.64 -4.41
N ILE A 237 12.58 -13.55 -4.82
CA ILE A 237 11.23 -13.24 -4.33
C ILE A 237 10.26 -14.38 -4.67
N GLY A 238 10.27 -14.90 -5.90
CA GLY A 238 9.44 -16.02 -6.30
C GLY A 238 9.71 -17.28 -5.48
N ALA A 239 10.98 -17.58 -5.23
CA ALA A 239 11.39 -18.74 -4.42
C ALA A 239 10.88 -18.63 -2.98
N VAL A 240 11.00 -17.47 -2.33
CA VAL A 240 10.48 -17.27 -0.97
C VAL A 240 8.97 -17.33 -0.93
N LEU A 241 8.26 -16.70 -1.87
CA LEU A 241 6.80 -16.76 -1.95
C LEU A 241 6.27 -18.18 -2.12
N LYS A 242 7.00 -19.03 -2.86
CA LYS A 242 6.70 -20.45 -2.98
C LYS A 242 6.98 -21.20 -1.67
N ALA A 243 8.10 -20.92 -1.03
CA ALA A 243 8.53 -21.60 0.19
C ALA A 243 7.59 -21.33 1.40
N ILE A 244 7.05 -20.12 1.52
CA ILE A 244 6.09 -19.74 2.58
C ILE A 244 4.63 -20.02 2.20
N ASP A 245 4.40 -20.65 1.06
CA ASP A 245 3.06 -20.86 0.45
C ASP A 245 2.20 -19.59 0.43
N TYR A 246 2.78 -18.46 0.00
CA TYR A 246 2.08 -17.19 0.01
C TYR A 246 0.82 -17.20 -0.84
N ASN A 247 -0.33 -16.95 -0.21
CA ASN A 247 -1.65 -16.95 -0.86
C ASN A 247 -2.34 -15.58 -0.84
N GLY A 248 -1.69 -14.56 -0.29
CA GLY A 248 -2.17 -13.17 -0.27
C GLY A 248 -2.15 -12.48 -1.64
N ALA A 249 -2.36 -11.18 -1.63
CA ALA A 249 -2.30 -10.34 -2.82
C ALA A 249 -0.89 -9.79 -3.06
N ILE A 250 -0.51 -9.69 -4.34
CA ILE A 250 0.60 -8.86 -4.81
C ILE A 250 0.01 -7.78 -5.70
N VAL A 251 0.14 -6.53 -5.30
CA VAL A 251 -0.39 -5.40 -6.04
C VAL A 251 0.72 -4.69 -6.79
N MET A 252 0.57 -4.54 -8.09
CA MET A 252 1.46 -3.70 -8.87
C MET A 252 1.18 -2.24 -8.53
N GLU A 253 2.22 -1.51 -8.11
CA GLU A 253 2.14 -0.08 -7.77
C GLU A 253 3.10 0.76 -8.62
N PRO A 254 2.88 0.86 -9.94
CA PRO A 254 3.72 1.69 -10.78
C PRO A 254 3.24 3.14 -10.81
N PHE A 255 4.20 4.07 -10.73
CA PHE A 255 3.98 5.49 -10.94
C PHE A 255 4.78 5.94 -12.17
N VAL A 256 4.14 5.94 -13.32
CA VAL A 256 4.84 6.02 -14.62
C VAL A 256 4.69 7.35 -15.36
N LEU A 257 3.76 8.22 -14.92
CA LEU A 257 3.43 9.46 -15.63
C LEU A 257 3.80 10.71 -14.82
N LYS A 258 4.56 11.62 -15.41
CA LYS A 258 4.97 12.90 -14.80
C LYS A 258 3.80 13.86 -14.55
N ASN A 259 2.67 13.65 -15.22
CA ASN A 259 1.48 14.48 -15.09
C ASN A 259 0.46 13.88 -14.08
N ALA A 260 0.80 12.81 -13.39
CA ALA A 260 -0.05 12.25 -12.35
C ALA A 260 -0.20 13.24 -11.18
N ASP A 261 -1.37 13.26 -10.54
CA ASP A 261 -1.66 14.19 -9.42
C ASP A 261 -0.68 14.06 -8.26
N ASN A 262 -0.09 12.88 -8.09
CA ASN A 262 0.90 12.60 -7.05
C ASN A 262 2.34 12.66 -7.55
N ALA A 263 2.59 13.01 -8.80
CA ALA A 263 3.94 12.95 -9.41
C ALA A 263 4.99 13.76 -8.63
N HIS A 264 4.60 14.90 -8.06
CA HIS A 264 5.48 15.71 -7.22
C HIS A 264 5.81 15.02 -5.86
N ARG A 265 4.93 14.19 -5.34
CA ARG A 265 5.15 13.43 -4.10
C ARG A 265 5.97 12.16 -4.33
N THR A 266 5.76 11.51 -5.47
CA THR A 266 6.51 10.31 -5.88
C THR A 266 7.77 10.63 -6.67
N CYS A 267 8.11 11.93 -6.83
CA CYS A 267 9.27 12.43 -7.60
C CYS A 267 9.32 11.89 -9.03
N THR A 268 8.17 11.74 -9.68
CA THR A 268 8.04 11.26 -11.05
C THR A 268 8.18 12.43 -12.04
N TRP A 269 9.42 12.84 -12.30
CA TRP A 269 9.71 14.03 -13.12
C TRP A 269 9.73 13.78 -14.63
N ARG A 270 9.65 12.54 -15.07
CA ARG A 270 9.62 12.14 -16.48
C ARG A 270 8.65 10.98 -16.67
N ASN A 271 8.11 10.81 -17.87
CA ASN A 271 7.37 9.62 -18.21
C ASN A 271 8.30 8.40 -18.20
N LEU A 272 7.87 7.33 -17.55
CA LEU A 272 8.59 6.05 -17.46
C LEU A 272 8.10 5.04 -18.51
N MET A 273 7.24 5.47 -19.42
CA MET A 273 6.79 4.72 -20.58
C MET A 273 6.94 5.58 -21.85
N GLU A 274 6.95 4.92 -23.00
CA GLU A 274 7.11 5.58 -24.30
C GLU A 274 5.82 6.27 -24.74
N GLU A 275 6.00 7.41 -25.41
CA GLU A 275 4.92 8.14 -26.09
C GLU A 275 4.47 7.41 -27.38
N PRO A 276 3.22 7.54 -27.83
CA PRO A 276 2.13 8.25 -27.16
C PRO A 276 1.54 7.43 -25.99
N ILE A 277 1.16 8.14 -24.90
CA ILE A 277 0.49 7.54 -23.76
C ILE A 277 -0.96 7.20 -24.16
N ARG A 278 -1.33 5.91 -24.07
CA ARG A 278 -2.68 5.41 -24.40
C ARG A 278 -3.10 4.37 -23.36
N CYS A 279 -4.35 4.45 -22.90
CA CYS A 279 -4.88 3.54 -21.89
C CYS A 279 -4.84 2.08 -22.35
N GLU A 280 -5.06 1.79 -23.64
CA GLU A 280 -4.99 0.42 -24.19
C GLU A 280 -3.58 -0.16 -24.06
N ARG A 281 -2.54 0.64 -24.32
CA ARG A 281 -1.15 0.20 -24.13
C ARG A 281 -0.82 0.00 -22.64
N MET A 282 -1.35 0.85 -21.78
CA MET A 282 -1.20 0.68 -20.34
C MET A 282 -1.90 -0.60 -19.86
N VAL A 283 -3.09 -0.93 -20.39
CA VAL A 283 -3.74 -2.23 -20.14
C VAL A 283 -2.84 -3.40 -20.52
N GLU A 284 -2.24 -3.35 -21.70
CA GLU A 284 -1.33 -4.41 -22.16
C GLU A 284 -0.11 -4.56 -21.25
N MET A 285 0.53 -3.44 -20.88
CA MET A 285 1.69 -3.46 -19.98
C MET A 285 1.33 -4.03 -18.60
N ALA A 286 0.21 -3.62 -18.01
CA ALA A 286 -0.25 -4.14 -16.73
C ALA A 286 -0.61 -5.63 -16.81
N ARG A 287 -1.23 -6.08 -17.91
CA ARG A 287 -1.51 -7.50 -18.18
C ARG A 287 -0.24 -8.34 -18.25
N ASN A 288 0.78 -7.84 -18.93
CA ASN A 288 2.08 -8.51 -19.02
C ASN A 288 2.74 -8.60 -17.63
N GLY A 289 2.70 -7.52 -16.83
CA GLY A 289 3.18 -7.54 -15.45
C GLY A 289 2.42 -8.54 -14.57
N ALA A 290 1.09 -8.58 -14.68
CA ALA A 290 0.28 -9.55 -13.94
C ALA A 290 0.63 -11.01 -14.34
N THR A 291 0.86 -11.26 -15.63
CA THR A 291 1.29 -12.57 -16.14
C THR A 291 2.66 -12.94 -15.59
N PHE A 292 3.61 -11.99 -15.62
CA PHE A 292 4.94 -12.17 -15.05
C PHE A 292 4.88 -12.54 -13.55
N LEU A 293 4.14 -11.78 -12.76
CA LEU A 293 4.01 -12.05 -11.31
C LEU A 293 3.36 -13.41 -11.02
N ARG A 294 2.34 -13.83 -11.81
CA ARG A 294 1.75 -15.17 -11.67
C ARG A 294 2.74 -16.29 -11.95
N GLY A 295 3.71 -16.04 -12.81
CA GLY A 295 4.79 -16.98 -13.11
C GLY A 295 5.82 -17.18 -12.00
N LEU A 296 5.93 -16.26 -11.04
CA LEU A 296 6.98 -16.30 -10.00
C LEU A 296 6.90 -17.50 -9.06
N LYS A 297 5.71 -18.09 -8.84
CA LYS A 297 5.54 -19.29 -7.99
C LYS A 297 5.65 -20.61 -8.77
N GLN A 298 5.79 -20.56 -10.07
CA GLN A 298 5.94 -21.76 -10.92
C GLN A 298 7.39 -22.25 -10.90
#